data_cb462cfb52cc58b6fc86191d2092c30e
#
_entry.id   cb462cfb52cc58b6fc86191d2092c30e
#
_cell.length_a   1.000
_cell.length_b   1.000
_cell.length_c   1.000
_cell.angle_alpha   90.00
_cell.angle_beta   90.00
_cell.angle_gamma   90.00
#
_symmetry.space_group_name_H-M   'P 1'
#
loop_
_entity.id
_entity.type
_entity.pdbx_description
1 polymer ?
#
loop_
_entity_poly.entity_id
_entity_poly.type
_entity_poly.pdbx_seq_one_letter_code
_entity_poly.pdbx_strand_id
1 'polypeptide(L)'
;MPEDAPPAKVDATRSYGGVVELAGEGFEEAVAAADEHVAHTGATLVHAFEDERVMAGQGTIGLELAEQAPEAETVLIPVGGGGLAAGISIALRERRPGQRIVGVVCRPGLTIADGISVKRRGELTSGILDRTLDDLVEVSDEEISDALVLALERKKLLLEGAGAAGLAALLAGRAGGSGPVAVVLSGGNIDATTLISVVRLGLTRAGRFLAVRMLIPDRPGELRNVLDLVANERGNVVSVDHHREGTTRTALQTEVELVVSTRDEAHCDEILAALREAGYAVERLGPPS
;
A
#
# COMPACT_ATOMS: atom_id res chain seq x y z
N MET A 1 -19.90 9.71 -8.73
CA MET A 1 -18.52 9.72 -8.20
C MET A 1 -18.17 11.14 -7.81
N PRO A 2 -17.26 11.40 -6.84
CA PRO A 2 -16.76 12.75 -6.59
C PRO A 2 -16.16 13.40 -7.85
N GLU A 3 -16.15 14.73 -7.91
CA GLU A 3 -15.63 15.46 -9.07
C GLU A 3 -14.13 15.24 -9.30
N ASP A 4 -13.37 14.96 -8.22
CA ASP A 4 -11.95 14.66 -8.23
C ASP A 4 -11.65 13.15 -8.35
N ALA A 5 -12.64 12.32 -8.69
CA ALA A 5 -12.44 10.89 -8.88
C ALA A 5 -11.32 10.58 -9.88
N PRO A 6 -10.42 9.63 -9.59
CA PRO A 6 -9.30 9.29 -10.47
C PRO A 6 -9.79 8.99 -11.89
N PRO A 7 -9.22 9.64 -12.94
CA PRO A 7 -9.64 9.46 -14.32
C PRO A 7 -9.75 7.99 -14.76
N ALA A 8 -8.80 7.16 -14.29
CA ALA A 8 -8.80 5.74 -14.59
C ALA A 8 -10.06 5.01 -14.10
N LYS A 9 -10.61 5.38 -12.91
CA LYS A 9 -11.85 4.80 -12.38
C LYS A 9 -13.06 5.25 -13.19
N VAL A 10 -13.09 6.53 -13.59
CA VAL A 10 -14.15 7.11 -14.43
C VAL A 10 -14.18 6.44 -15.80
N ASP A 11 -13.03 6.35 -16.46
CA ASP A 11 -12.91 5.78 -17.80
C ASP A 11 -13.21 4.27 -17.80
N ALA A 12 -12.74 3.53 -16.79
CA ALA A 12 -13.05 2.11 -16.64
C ALA A 12 -14.57 1.90 -16.52
N THR A 13 -15.26 2.68 -15.67
CA THR A 13 -16.71 2.57 -15.51
C THR A 13 -17.47 2.86 -16.82
N ARG A 14 -17.04 3.89 -17.55
CA ARG A 14 -17.62 4.21 -18.87
C ARG A 14 -17.36 3.12 -19.89
N SER A 15 -16.18 2.52 -19.89
CA SER A 15 -15.81 1.44 -20.82
C SER A 15 -16.66 0.17 -20.61
N TYR A 16 -17.14 -0.04 -19.40
CA TYR A 16 -18.07 -1.13 -19.06
C TYR A 16 -19.54 -0.78 -19.39
N GLY A 17 -19.80 0.38 -19.98
CA GLY A 17 -21.14 0.82 -20.35
C GLY A 17 -21.91 1.53 -19.22
N GLY A 18 -21.26 1.83 -18.10
CA GLY A 18 -21.85 2.61 -17.02
C GLY A 18 -21.97 4.09 -17.38
N VAL A 19 -23.07 4.72 -16.96
CA VAL A 19 -23.22 6.18 -16.98
C VAL A 19 -22.56 6.73 -15.73
N VAL A 20 -21.59 7.64 -15.92
CA VAL A 20 -20.85 8.25 -14.80
C VAL A 20 -21.35 9.67 -14.61
N GLU A 21 -21.92 9.93 -13.44
CA GLU A 21 -22.22 11.26 -12.93
C GLU A 21 -21.18 11.66 -11.90
N LEU A 22 -20.58 12.85 -12.10
CA LEU A 22 -19.63 13.44 -11.16
C LEU A 22 -20.39 14.46 -10.31
N ALA A 23 -20.33 14.32 -8.99
CA ALA A 23 -21.07 15.17 -8.07
C ALA A 23 -20.36 15.29 -6.73
N GLY A 24 -20.18 16.54 -6.27
CA GLY A 24 -19.59 16.87 -4.99
C GLY A 24 -18.07 16.70 -4.90
N GLU A 25 -17.49 17.24 -3.84
CA GLU A 25 -16.04 17.20 -3.59
C GLU A 25 -15.59 15.91 -2.89
N GLY A 26 -16.53 15.11 -2.35
CA GLY A 26 -16.21 13.90 -1.59
C GLY A 26 -17.23 12.78 -1.71
N PHE A 27 -16.89 11.66 -1.06
CA PHE A 27 -17.73 10.45 -1.12
C PHE A 27 -19.14 10.67 -0.56
N GLU A 28 -19.29 11.40 0.55
CA GLU A 28 -20.59 11.64 1.19
C GLU A 28 -21.54 12.46 0.29
N GLU A 29 -21.00 13.45 -0.42
CA GLU A 29 -21.76 14.27 -1.35
C GLU A 29 -22.15 13.49 -2.61
N ALA A 30 -21.26 12.64 -3.11
CA ALA A 30 -21.59 11.74 -4.21
C ALA A 30 -22.68 10.72 -3.83
N VAL A 31 -22.70 10.24 -2.58
CA VAL A 31 -23.78 9.38 -2.05
C VAL A 31 -25.09 10.15 -1.98
N ALA A 32 -25.09 11.39 -1.48
CA ALA A 32 -26.29 12.22 -1.42
C ALA A 32 -26.88 12.46 -2.83
N ALA A 33 -26.04 12.73 -3.84
CA ALA A 33 -26.47 12.86 -5.22
C ALA A 33 -27.07 11.54 -5.79
N ALA A 34 -26.50 10.39 -5.40
CA ALA A 34 -27.03 9.09 -5.77
C ALA A 34 -28.41 8.84 -5.14
N ASP A 35 -28.61 9.22 -3.87
CA ASP A 35 -29.90 9.12 -3.17
C ASP A 35 -30.97 9.99 -3.83
N GLU A 36 -30.60 11.21 -4.25
CA GLU A 36 -31.52 12.08 -5.03
C GLU A 36 -31.89 11.45 -6.38
N HIS A 37 -30.92 10.87 -7.08
CA HIS A 37 -31.17 10.18 -8.35
C HIS A 37 -32.11 8.99 -8.14
N VAL A 38 -31.92 8.19 -7.10
CA VAL A 38 -32.80 7.08 -6.72
C VAL A 38 -34.23 7.58 -6.46
N ALA A 39 -34.36 8.66 -5.68
CA ALA A 39 -35.68 9.23 -5.37
C ALA A 39 -36.46 9.71 -6.60
N HIS A 40 -35.75 10.23 -7.62
CA HIS A 40 -36.37 10.73 -8.85
C HIS A 40 -36.66 9.62 -9.89
N THR A 41 -35.82 8.60 -9.96
CA THR A 41 -35.85 7.58 -11.03
C THR A 41 -36.45 6.25 -10.60
N GLY A 42 -36.47 5.96 -9.29
CA GLY A 42 -36.82 4.66 -8.74
C GLY A 42 -35.77 3.60 -8.96
N ALA A 43 -34.50 3.99 -9.31
CA ALA A 43 -33.39 3.07 -9.42
C ALA A 43 -33.09 2.41 -8.09
N THR A 44 -32.48 1.22 -8.09
CA THR A 44 -32.04 0.56 -6.87
C THR A 44 -30.64 1.02 -6.50
N LEU A 45 -30.47 1.58 -5.31
CA LEU A 45 -29.14 1.87 -4.77
C LEU A 45 -28.46 0.56 -4.34
N VAL A 46 -27.24 0.36 -4.82
CA VAL A 46 -26.33 -0.68 -4.30
C VAL A 46 -25.20 0.04 -3.55
N HIS A 47 -25.36 0.13 -2.23
CA HIS A 47 -24.36 0.80 -1.40
C HIS A 47 -23.07 0.00 -1.34
N ALA A 48 -21.92 0.67 -1.30
CA ALA A 48 -20.60 0.01 -1.36
C ALA A 48 -20.34 -0.98 -0.22
N PHE A 49 -20.93 -0.76 0.96
CA PHE A 49 -20.70 -1.58 2.17
C PHE A 49 -21.86 -1.59 3.17
N GLU A 50 -22.74 -0.61 3.17
CA GLU A 50 -23.82 -0.44 4.15
C GLU A 50 -25.15 -1.04 3.61
N ASP A 51 -25.11 -2.30 3.19
CA ASP A 51 -26.25 -3.07 2.71
C ASP A 51 -26.09 -4.55 3.10
N GLU A 52 -27.10 -5.12 3.76
CA GLU A 52 -27.09 -6.51 4.23
C GLU A 52 -26.84 -7.51 3.09
N ARG A 53 -27.37 -7.23 1.87
CA ARG A 53 -27.21 -8.10 0.70
C ARG A 53 -25.74 -8.07 0.21
N VAL A 54 -25.11 -6.89 0.25
CA VAL A 54 -23.70 -6.74 -0.09
C VAL A 54 -22.85 -7.50 0.94
N MET A 55 -23.12 -7.31 2.23
CA MET A 55 -22.42 -8.06 3.31
C MET A 55 -22.63 -9.57 3.18
N ALA A 56 -23.84 -10.04 2.86
CA ALA A 56 -24.09 -11.46 2.62
C ALA A 56 -23.25 -12.03 1.48
N GLY A 57 -23.09 -11.26 0.38
CA GLY A 57 -22.17 -11.62 -0.71
C GLY A 57 -20.72 -11.78 -0.23
N GLN A 58 -20.22 -10.84 0.59
CA GLN A 58 -18.87 -10.92 1.15
C GLN A 58 -18.73 -12.07 2.17
N GLY A 59 -19.82 -12.47 2.83
CA GLY A 59 -19.86 -13.59 3.76
C GLY A 59 -19.49 -14.93 3.12
N THR A 60 -19.62 -15.09 1.81
CA THR A 60 -19.20 -16.30 1.09
C THR A 60 -17.72 -16.61 1.29
N ILE A 61 -16.87 -15.56 1.40
CA ILE A 61 -15.44 -15.73 1.71
C ILE A 61 -15.28 -16.39 3.09
N GLY A 62 -16.06 -15.98 4.09
CA GLY A 62 -16.02 -16.58 5.43
C GLY A 62 -16.45 -18.05 5.43
N LEU A 63 -17.43 -18.43 4.61
CA LEU A 63 -17.83 -19.84 4.42
C LEU A 63 -16.69 -20.65 3.80
N GLU A 64 -16.07 -20.12 2.74
CA GLU A 64 -14.93 -20.78 2.08
C GLU A 64 -13.72 -20.89 3.01
N LEU A 65 -13.39 -19.87 3.79
CA LEU A 65 -12.31 -19.90 4.79
C LEU A 65 -12.55 -20.99 5.84
N ALA A 66 -13.78 -21.13 6.33
CA ALA A 66 -14.12 -22.14 7.32
C ALA A 66 -13.90 -23.58 6.82
N GLU A 67 -14.03 -23.79 5.50
CA GLU A 67 -13.85 -25.09 4.84
C GLU A 67 -12.40 -25.32 4.37
N GLN A 68 -11.76 -24.29 3.79
CA GLN A 68 -10.45 -24.42 3.14
C GLN A 68 -9.27 -24.26 4.11
N ALA A 69 -9.46 -23.55 5.24
CA ALA A 69 -8.44 -23.32 6.25
C ALA A 69 -8.96 -23.66 7.66
N PRO A 70 -9.44 -24.90 7.89
CA PRO A 70 -10.02 -25.26 9.20
C PRO A 70 -9.03 -25.22 10.36
N GLU A 71 -7.72 -25.29 10.08
CA GLU A 71 -6.64 -25.20 11.05
C GLU A 71 -6.30 -23.77 11.45
N ALA A 72 -6.78 -22.75 10.71
CA ALA A 72 -6.48 -21.36 11.04
C ALA A 72 -7.12 -20.99 12.41
N GLU A 73 -6.29 -20.58 13.33
CA GLU A 73 -6.72 -20.11 14.66
C GLU A 73 -7.07 -18.61 14.63
N THR A 74 -6.42 -17.85 13.77
CA THR A 74 -6.66 -16.41 13.59
C THR A 74 -6.93 -16.07 12.12
N VAL A 75 -7.88 -15.17 11.88
CA VAL A 75 -8.14 -14.59 10.55
C VAL A 75 -7.93 -13.09 10.59
N LEU A 76 -7.09 -12.57 9.67
CA LEU A 76 -6.85 -11.14 9.48
C LEU A 76 -7.68 -10.63 8.30
N ILE A 77 -8.49 -9.60 8.52
CA ILE A 77 -9.43 -9.07 7.53
C ILE A 77 -9.24 -7.55 7.40
N PRO A 78 -8.99 -6.99 6.22
CA PRO A 78 -8.93 -5.55 6.04
C PRO A 78 -10.29 -4.89 6.29
N VAL A 79 -10.30 -3.75 6.98
CA VAL A 79 -11.50 -3.02 7.37
C VAL A 79 -11.42 -1.59 6.87
N GLY A 80 -12.25 -1.29 5.86
CA GLY A 80 -12.57 0.07 5.44
C GLY A 80 -13.97 0.46 5.91
N GLY A 81 -14.94 0.59 5.02
CA GLY A 81 -16.34 0.82 5.34
C GLY A 81 -17.00 -0.32 6.13
N GLY A 82 -16.34 -1.47 6.21
CA GLY A 82 -16.72 -2.59 7.07
C GLY A 82 -17.51 -3.71 6.39
N GLY A 83 -18.04 -3.52 5.18
CA GLY A 83 -18.90 -4.51 4.53
C GLY A 83 -18.25 -5.89 4.31
N LEU A 84 -17.00 -5.91 3.82
CA LEU A 84 -16.21 -7.13 3.67
C LEU A 84 -16.02 -7.85 5.00
N ALA A 85 -15.52 -7.12 5.99
CA ALA A 85 -15.19 -7.69 7.30
C ALA A 85 -16.46 -8.13 8.05
N ALA A 86 -17.56 -7.39 7.97
CA ALA A 86 -18.83 -7.75 8.55
C ALA A 86 -19.37 -9.06 7.98
N GLY A 87 -19.40 -9.19 6.65
CA GLY A 87 -19.86 -10.42 6.00
C GLY A 87 -19.02 -11.62 6.38
N ILE A 88 -17.69 -11.52 6.26
CA ILE A 88 -16.76 -12.61 6.61
C ILE A 88 -16.90 -13.00 8.07
N SER A 89 -16.91 -12.01 8.98
CA SER A 89 -16.94 -12.27 10.43
C SER A 89 -18.23 -12.91 10.90
N ILE A 90 -19.40 -12.53 10.34
CA ILE A 90 -20.68 -13.20 10.62
C ILE A 90 -20.57 -14.68 10.23
N ALA A 91 -20.14 -14.99 9.03
CA ALA A 91 -20.03 -16.34 8.53
C ALA A 91 -19.06 -17.20 9.36
N LEU A 92 -17.93 -16.62 9.76
CA LEU A 92 -16.95 -17.30 10.61
C LEU A 92 -17.48 -17.52 12.03
N ARG A 93 -18.16 -16.55 12.63
CA ARG A 93 -18.78 -16.73 13.97
C ARG A 93 -19.80 -17.86 13.99
N GLU A 94 -20.56 -18.02 12.93
CA GLU A 94 -21.51 -19.12 12.78
C GLU A 94 -20.82 -20.48 12.59
N ARG A 95 -19.81 -20.54 11.73
CA ARG A 95 -19.13 -21.80 11.35
C ARG A 95 -17.99 -22.17 12.29
N ARG A 96 -17.32 -21.21 12.86
CA ARG A 96 -16.08 -21.35 13.65
C ARG A 96 -16.09 -20.40 14.86
N PRO A 97 -16.99 -20.55 15.83
CA PRO A 97 -17.22 -19.57 16.92
C PRO A 97 -15.98 -19.32 17.80
N GLY A 98 -15.05 -20.27 17.88
CA GLY A 98 -13.80 -20.12 18.65
C GLY A 98 -12.63 -19.50 17.87
N GLN A 99 -12.79 -19.22 16.57
CA GLN A 99 -11.73 -18.66 15.75
C GLN A 99 -11.54 -17.17 16.06
N ARG A 100 -10.29 -16.76 16.27
CA ARG A 100 -9.96 -15.34 16.49
C ARG A 100 -10.08 -14.55 15.17
N ILE A 101 -10.79 -13.45 15.21
CA ILE A 101 -11.02 -12.58 14.04
C ILE A 101 -10.47 -11.20 14.36
N VAL A 102 -9.48 -10.76 13.59
CA VAL A 102 -8.80 -9.48 13.78
C VAL A 102 -9.04 -8.60 12.56
N GLY A 103 -9.65 -7.45 12.79
CA GLY A 103 -9.78 -6.40 11.78
C GLY A 103 -8.48 -5.63 11.61
N VAL A 104 -8.15 -5.24 10.40
CA VAL A 104 -6.95 -4.44 10.09
C VAL A 104 -7.35 -3.15 9.41
N VAL A 105 -6.96 -2.01 10.00
CA VAL A 105 -7.19 -0.66 9.47
C VAL A 105 -5.86 0.01 9.13
N CYS A 106 -5.90 1.01 8.24
CA CYS A 106 -4.77 1.92 8.05
C CYS A 106 -4.92 3.19 8.88
N ARG A 107 -3.82 3.89 9.09
CA ARG A 107 -3.85 5.22 9.72
C ARG A 107 -4.73 6.17 8.91
N PRO A 108 -5.57 6.98 9.58
CA PRO A 108 -6.35 8.01 8.90
C PRO A 108 -5.44 9.03 8.20
N GLY A 109 -5.81 9.44 6.99
CA GLY A 109 -5.08 10.47 6.22
C GLY A 109 -4.80 10.07 4.79
N LEU A 110 -3.77 10.69 4.20
CA LEU A 110 -3.26 10.28 2.89
C LEU A 110 -2.55 8.93 3.03
N THR A 111 -3.06 7.91 2.35
CA THR A 111 -2.55 6.55 2.44
C THR A 111 -2.60 5.84 1.09
N ILE A 112 -1.70 4.89 0.88
CA ILE A 112 -1.70 3.99 -0.28
C ILE A 112 -2.83 2.95 -0.22
N ALA A 113 -3.48 2.82 0.95
CA ALA A 113 -4.62 1.94 1.19
C ALA A 113 -5.96 2.70 1.06
N ASP A 114 -6.16 3.45 -0.03
CA ASP A 114 -7.33 4.28 -0.26
C ASP A 114 -8.66 3.52 -0.09
N GLY A 115 -8.71 2.24 -0.47
CA GLY A 115 -9.87 1.36 -0.31
C GLY A 115 -10.29 1.09 1.14
N ILE A 116 -9.40 1.33 2.13
CA ILE A 116 -9.73 1.23 3.57
C ILE A 116 -9.53 2.55 4.34
N SER A 117 -9.23 3.65 3.64
CA SER A 117 -9.12 4.99 4.21
C SER A 117 -10.47 5.68 4.36
N VAL A 118 -11.45 4.99 4.93
CA VAL A 118 -12.80 5.54 5.09
C VAL A 118 -12.84 6.37 6.37
N LYS A 119 -13.23 7.65 6.23
CA LYS A 119 -13.35 8.58 7.37
C LYS A 119 -14.35 8.10 8.43
N ARG A 120 -15.37 7.35 7.99
CA ARG A 120 -16.44 6.86 8.88
C ARG A 120 -16.96 5.51 8.38
N ARG A 121 -16.99 4.51 9.23
CA ARG A 121 -17.68 3.24 8.95
C ARG A 121 -19.19 3.47 8.98
N GLY A 122 -19.94 2.62 8.32
CA GLY A 122 -21.38 2.64 8.42
C GLY A 122 -21.89 2.26 9.83
N GLU A 123 -23.11 2.64 10.17
CA GLU A 123 -23.69 2.31 11.48
C GLU A 123 -23.95 0.80 11.60
N LEU A 124 -24.52 0.19 10.54
CA LEU A 124 -24.82 -1.23 10.51
C LEU A 124 -23.52 -2.06 10.56
N THR A 125 -22.55 -1.72 9.70
CA THR A 125 -21.26 -2.43 9.68
C THR A 125 -20.50 -2.28 11.01
N SER A 126 -20.47 -1.09 11.63
CA SER A 126 -19.85 -0.88 12.94
C SER A 126 -20.50 -1.75 14.02
N GLY A 127 -21.83 -1.75 14.11
CA GLY A 127 -22.55 -2.55 15.07
C GLY A 127 -22.33 -4.07 14.91
N ILE A 128 -22.06 -4.54 13.71
CA ILE A 128 -21.68 -5.94 13.45
C ILE A 128 -20.24 -6.19 13.90
N LEU A 129 -19.31 -5.36 13.48
CA LEU A 129 -17.87 -5.52 13.78
C LEU A 129 -17.59 -5.47 15.28
N ASP A 130 -18.26 -4.60 16.02
CA ASP A 130 -18.15 -4.50 17.50
C ASP A 130 -18.55 -5.82 18.22
N ARG A 131 -19.37 -6.65 17.58
CA ARG A 131 -19.81 -7.95 18.13
C ARG A 131 -19.02 -9.13 17.58
N THR A 132 -18.37 -8.97 16.44
CA THR A 132 -17.79 -10.12 15.73
C THR A 132 -16.26 -10.08 15.65
N LEU A 133 -15.62 -8.94 15.80
CA LEU A 133 -14.15 -8.87 15.88
C LEU A 133 -13.68 -9.09 17.32
N ASP A 134 -12.56 -9.79 17.49
CA ASP A 134 -11.87 -9.92 18.76
C ASP A 134 -10.88 -8.77 18.98
N ASP A 135 -10.40 -8.15 17.87
CA ASP A 135 -9.42 -7.09 17.92
C ASP A 135 -9.46 -6.24 16.64
N LEU A 136 -8.94 -5.03 16.73
CA LEU A 136 -8.79 -4.12 15.61
C LEU A 136 -7.40 -3.51 15.68
N VAL A 137 -6.54 -3.84 14.71
CA VAL A 137 -5.15 -3.40 14.67
C VAL A 137 -4.89 -2.43 13.52
N GLU A 138 -3.94 -1.50 13.73
CA GLU A 138 -3.58 -0.49 12.75
C GLU A 138 -2.26 -0.85 12.08
N VAL A 139 -2.14 -0.58 10.77
CA VAL A 139 -0.91 -0.71 9.99
C VAL A 139 -0.55 0.61 9.32
N SER A 140 0.74 0.83 9.09
CA SER A 140 1.26 2.01 8.39
C SER A 140 1.43 1.74 6.89
N ASP A 141 1.60 2.81 6.10
CA ASP A 141 1.87 2.71 4.67
C ASP A 141 3.20 2.01 4.36
N GLU A 142 4.19 2.19 5.24
CA GLU A 142 5.47 1.50 5.12
C GLU A 142 5.28 -0.02 5.27
N GLU A 143 4.54 -0.45 6.29
CA GLU A 143 4.23 -1.87 6.52
C GLU A 143 3.41 -2.47 5.37
N ILE A 144 2.47 -1.69 4.82
CA ILE A 144 1.69 -2.09 3.65
C ILE A 144 2.58 -2.20 2.42
N SER A 145 3.52 -1.26 2.20
CA SER A 145 4.47 -1.31 1.09
C SER A 145 5.36 -2.55 1.15
N ASP A 146 5.88 -2.88 2.32
CA ASP A 146 6.69 -4.08 2.53
C ASP A 146 5.88 -5.37 2.23
N ALA A 147 4.61 -5.41 2.66
CA ALA A 147 3.70 -6.52 2.38
C ALA A 147 3.39 -6.66 0.88
N LEU A 148 3.17 -5.54 0.18
CA LEU A 148 2.94 -5.54 -1.27
C LEU A 148 4.14 -6.10 -2.05
N VAL A 149 5.35 -5.64 -1.71
CA VAL A 149 6.58 -6.13 -2.34
C VAL A 149 6.77 -7.61 -2.06
N LEU A 150 6.56 -8.06 -0.82
CA LEU A 150 6.66 -9.48 -0.46
C LEU A 150 5.66 -10.35 -1.25
N ALA A 151 4.39 -9.92 -1.33
CA ALA A 151 3.35 -10.62 -2.08
C ALA A 151 3.71 -10.74 -3.57
N LEU A 152 4.19 -9.64 -4.17
CA LEU A 152 4.61 -9.59 -5.55
C LEU A 152 5.83 -10.49 -5.82
N GLU A 153 6.87 -10.40 -4.97
CA GLU A 153 8.11 -11.16 -5.20
C GLU A 153 7.98 -12.65 -4.90
N ARG A 154 7.28 -13.01 -3.82
CA ARG A 154 7.23 -14.41 -3.35
C ARG A 154 6.07 -15.20 -3.92
N LYS A 155 4.92 -14.56 -4.11
CA LYS A 155 3.69 -15.23 -4.55
C LYS A 155 3.22 -14.81 -5.94
N LYS A 156 3.83 -13.77 -6.54
CA LYS A 156 3.40 -13.18 -7.82
C LYS A 156 1.95 -12.69 -7.78
N LEU A 157 1.53 -12.24 -6.58
CA LEU A 157 0.23 -11.65 -6.37
C LEU A 157 0.32 -10.13 -6.48
N LEU A 158 -0.50 -9.56 -7.35
CA LEU A 158 -0.69 -8.12 -7.46
C LEU A 158 -1.83 -7.73 -6.51
N LEU A 159 -1.51 -6.95 -5.50
CA LEU A 159 -2.47 -6.45 -4.51
C LEU A 159 -2.52 -4.91 -4.57
N GLU A 160 -3.63 -4.35 -4.15
CA GLU A 160 -3.72 -2.94 -3.76
C GLU A 160 -3.39 -2.77 -2.27
N GLY A 161 -3.14 -1.54 -1.82
CA GLY A 161 -2.77 -1.28 -0.42
C GLY A 161 -3.79 -1.82 0.58
N ALA A 162 -5.07 -1.62 0.31
CA ALA A 162 -6.15 -2.16 1.15
C ALA A 162 -6.13 -3.69 1.21
N GLY A 163 -5.89 -4.35 0.07
CA GLY A 163 -5.81 -5.81 -0.01
C GLY A 163 -4.61 -6.41 0.72
N ALA A 164 -3.53 -5.65 0.88
CA ALA A 164 -2.30 -6.09 1.54
C ALA A 164 -2.28 -5.81 3.06
N ALA A 165 -3.23 -5.04 3.60
CA ALA A 165 -3.23 -4.61 5.01
C ALA A 165 -3.17 -5.79 5.99
N GLY A 166 -3.92 -6.86 5.73
CA GLY A 166 -3.88 -8.08 6.55
C GLY A 166 -2.48 -8.73 6.58
N LEU A 167 -1.80 -8.76 5.43
CA LEU A 167 -0.42 -9.28 5.35
C LEU A 167 0.55 -8.37 6.09
N ALA A 168 0.37 -7.05 6.00
CA ALA A 168 1.16 -6.08 6.76
C ALA A 168 1.03 -6.29 8.27
N ALA A 169 -0.19 -6.49 8.77
CA ALA A 169 -0.43 -6.79 10.19
C ALA A 169 0.22 -8.11 10.64
N LEU A 170 0.21 -9.14 9.78
CA LEU A 170 0.89 -10.41 10.05
C LEU A 170 2.39 -10.22 10.17
N LEU A 171 3.02 -9.53 9.21
CA LEU A 171 4.46 -9.28 9.19
C LEU A 171 4.91 -8.42 10.39
N ALA A 172 4.06 -7.48 10.81
CA ALA A 172 4.30 -6.65 11.99
C ALA A 172 4.02 -7.36 13.33
N GLY A 173 3.65 -8.66 13.30
CA GLY A 173 3.39 -9.45 14.51
C GLY A 173 2.08 -9.10 15.23
N ARG A 174 1.14 -8.44 14.56
CA ARG A 174 -0.12 -7.97 15.17
C ARG A 174 -1.28 -8.97 15.07
N ALA A 175 -1.05 -10.16 14.53
CA ALA A 175 -2.10 -11.19 14.45
C ALA A 175 -2.60 -11.67 15.81
N GLY A 176 -1.72 -11.68 16.81
CA GLY A 176 -1.95 -12.31 18.10
C GLY A 176 -2.01 -13.84 18.00
N GLY A 177 -1.81 -14.53 19.11
CA GLY A 177 -1.77 -15.99 19.14
C GLY A 177 -0.46 -16.57 18.57
N SER A 178 -0.36 -17.90 18.59
CA SER A 178 0.83 -18.65 18.14
C SER A 178 0.50 -19.70 17.08
N GLY A 179 -0.75 -19.88 16.76
CA GLY A 179 -1.23 -20.87 15.79
C GLY A 179 -1.27 -20.37 14.35
N PRO A 180 -1.75 -21.20 13.43
CA PRO A 180 -1.88 -20.83 12.02
C PRO A 180 -2.78 -19.60 11.80
N VAL A 181 -2.36 -18.73 10.89
CA VAL A 181 -3.08 -17.49 10.56
C VAL A 181 -3.53 -17.53 9.11
N ALA A 182 -4.81 -17.27 8.88
CA ALA A 182 -5.33 -16.98 7.55
C ALA A 182 -5.39 -15.47 7.33
N VAL A 183 -4.99 -15.03 6.13
CA VAL A 183 -5.01 -13.61 5.77
C VAL A 183 -5.88 -13.41 4.53
N VAL A 184 -6.87 -12.54 4.62
CA VAL A 184 -7.70 -12.16 3.49
C VAL A 184 -6.96 -11.13 2.64
N LEU A 185 -6.55 -11.54 1.44
CA LEU A 185 -5.94 -10.69 0.41
C LEU A 185 -7.03 -10.28 -0.58
N SER A 186 -7.68 -9.16 -0.34
CA SER A 186 -9.01 -8.88 -0.90
C SER A 186 -9.05 -8.13 -2.21
N GLY A 187 -8.03 -7.36 -2.56
CA GLY A 187 -8.09 -6.48 -3.73
C GLY A 187 -6.79 -6.34 -4.50
N GLY A 188 -6.90 -6.06 -5.80
CA GLY A 188 -5.76 -5.85 -6.70
C GLY A 188 -5.93 -4.66 -7.65
N ASN A 189 -6.87 -3.76 -7.38
CA ASN A 189 -7.16 -2.60 -8.22
C ASN A 189 -6.22 -1.42 -7.90
N ILE A 190 -4.92 -1.64 -8.07
CA ILE A 190 -3.90 -0.60 -7.92
C ILE A 190 -3.57 0.00 -9.29
N ASP A 191 -3.45 1.33 -9.37
CA ASP A 191 -2.95 1.96 -10.59
C ASP A 191 -1.44 1.77 -10.76
N ALA A 192 -0.98 1.82 -12.01
CA ALA A 192 0.42 1.53 -12.34
C ALA A 192 1.41 2.54 -11.73
N THR A 193 1.03 3.80 -11.58
CA THR A 193 1.88 4.86 -11.00
C THR A 193 2.05 4.66 -9.50
N THR A 194 0.98 4.37 -8.80
CA THR A 194 1.01 4.01 -7.38
C THR A 194 1.83 2.73 -7.16
N LEU A 195 1.63 1.70 -7.99
CA LEU A 195 2.40 0.46 -7.91
C LEU A 195 3.91 0.70 -8.07
N ILE A 196 4.32 1.51 -9.06
CA ILE A 196 5.73 1.86 -9.25
C ILE A 196 6.29 2.54 -8.01
N SER A 197 5.56 3.49 -7.43
CA SER A 197 5.98 4.23 -6.25
C SER A 197 6.13 3.33 -5.02
N VAL A 198 5.16 2.46 -4.79
CA VAL A 198 5.17 1.49 -3.69
C VAL A 198 6.32 0.49 -3.84
N VAL A 199 6.51 -0.07 -5.04
CA VAL A 199 7.61 -1.02 -5.29
C VAL A 199 8.97 -0.35 -5.08
N ARG A 200 9.15 0.89 -5.57
CA ARG A 200 10.38 1.65 -5.32
C ARG A 200 10.63 1.87 -3.83
N LEU A 201 9.62 2.31 -3.09
CA LEU A 201 9.72 2.52 -1.64
C LEU A 201 10.10 1.23 -0.92
N GLY A 202 9.40 0.13 -1.16
CA GLY A 202 9.67 -1.15 -0.53
C GLY A 202 11.06 -1.70 -0.87
N LEU A 203 11.49 -1.59 -2.13
CA LEU A 203 12.85 -2.00 -2.54
C LEU A 203 13.94 -1.14 -1.89
N THR A 204 13.69 0.17 -1.73
CA THR A 204 14.62 1.08 -1.04
C THR A 204 14.73 0.72 0.43
N ARG A 205 13.60 0.44 1.11
CA ARG A 205 13.57 -0.03 2.50
C ARG A 205 14.26 -1.37 2.71
N ALA A 206 14.18 -2.25 1.72
CA ALA A 206 14.86 -3.54 1.72
C ALA A 206 16.37 -3.44 1.35
N GLY A 207 16.91 -2.24 1.21
CA GLY A 207 18.31 -2.02 0.79
C GLY A 207 18.61 -2.48 -0.63
N ARG A 208 17.58 -2.63 -1.49
CA ARG A 208 17.70 -3.05 -2.89
C ARG A 208 17.92 -1.89 -3.84
N PHE A 209 17.66 -0.67 -3.38
CA PHE A 209 18.05 0.58 -4.01
C PHE A 209 18.73 1.49 -3.00
N LEU A 210 19.87 2.03 -3.40
CA LEU A 210 20.59 3.08 -2.70
C LEU A 210 20.46 4.37 -3.50
N ALA A 211 19.80 5.38 -2.92
CA ALA A 211 19.79 6.72 -3.47
C ALA A 211 20.74 7.61 -2.67
N VAL A 212 21.64 8.28 -3.35
CA VAL A 212 22.65 9.15 -2.71
C VAL A 212 22.78 10.47 -3.44
N ARG A 213 23.07 11.50 -2.67
CA ARG A 213 23.45 12.83 -3.15
C ARG A 213 24.85 13.17 -2.68
N MET A 214 25.65 13.77 -3.54
CA MET A 214 27.00 14.20 -3.18
C MET A 214 27.43 15.43 -3.99
N LEU A 215 28.34 16.20 -3.40
CA LEU A 215 29.06 17.25 -4.10
C LEU A 215 30.40 16.70 -4.62
N ILE A 216 30.64 16.86 -5.91
CA ILE A 216 31.90 16.48 -6.54
C ILE A 216 32.60 17.71 -7.13
N PRO A 217 33.94 17.73 -7.26
CA PRO A 217 34.63 18.78 -7.99
C PRO A 217 34.13 18.89 -9.44
N ASP A 218 33.87 20.12 -9.92
CA ASP A 218 33.47 20.31 -11.33
C ASP A 218 34.70 20.25 -12.27
N ARG A 219 35.19 19.03 -12.47
CA ARG A 219 36.38 18.74 -13.33
C ARG A 219 36.09 17.55 -14.22
N PRO A 220 36.72 17.55 -15.46
CA PRO A 220 36.64 16.37 -16.31
C PRO A 220 37.13 15.11 -15.60
N GLY A 221 36.30 14.03 -15.64
CA GLY A 221 36.64 12.73 -15.08
C GLY A 221 36.09 12.45 -13.67
N GLU A 222 35.67 13.45 -12.89
CA GLU A 222 35.18 13.24 -11.53
C GLU A 222 33.95 12.33 -11.49
N LEU A 223 32.96 12.56 -12.35
CA LEU A 223 31.79 11.68 -12.42
C LEU A 223 32.19 10.24 -12.76
N ARG A 224 33.18 10.04 -13.66
CA ARG A 224 33.69 8.71 -13.97
C ARG A 224 34.30 8.05 -12.74
N ASN A 225 35.07 8.78 -11.92
CA ASN A 225 35.69 8.25 -10.71
C ASN A 225 34.62 7.76 -9.72
N VAL A 226 33.53 8.51 -9.55
CA VAL A 226 32.39 8.10 -8.72
C VAL A 226 31.75 6.82 -9.26
N LEU A 227 31.49 6.76 -10.57
CA LEU A 227 30.89 5.57 -11.20
C LEU A 227 31.79 4.35 -11.14
N ASP A 228 33.12 4.52 -11.26
CA ASP A 228 34.11 3.45 -11.13
C ASP A 228 34.08 2.88 -9.69
N LEU A 229 33.96 3.72 -8.65
CA LEU A 229 33.82 3.25 -7.26
C LEU A 229 32.55 2.40 -7.07
N VAL A 230 31.41 2.89 -7.56
CA VAL A 230 30.15 2.14 -7.50
C VAL A 230 30.24 0.80 -8.24
N ALA A 231 30.88 0.80 -9.42
CA ALA A 231 31.05 -0.40 -10.23
C ALA A 231 31.99 -1.42 -9.57
N ASN A 232 33.09 -0.96 -8.92
CA ASN A 232 34.02 -1.82 -8.19
C ASN A 232 33.33 -2.56 -7.03
N GLU A 233 32.39 -1.90 -6.36
CA GLU A 233 31.52 -2.51 -5.34
C GLU A 233 30.37 -3.33 -5.95
N ARG A 234 30.34 -3.50 -7.29
CA ARG A 234 29.27 -4.23 -8.01
C ARG A 234 27.87 -3.60 -7.92
N GLY A 235 27.78 -2.30 -7.62
CA GLY A 235 26.55 -1.53 -7.72
C GLY A 235 26.17 -1.32 -9.18
N ASN A 236 24.89 -1.51 -9.54
CA ASN A 236 24.38 -1.22 -10.87
C ASN A 236 23.65 0.12 -10.86
N VAL A 237 24.18 1.09 -11.60
CA VAL A 237 23.62 2.44 -11.64
C VAL A 237 22.29 2.45 -12.42
N VAL A 238 21.23 2.92 -11.78
CA VAL A 238 19.88 3.04 -12.34
C VAL A 238 19.64 4.42 -12.94
N SER A 239 20.07 5.48 -12.22
CA SER A 239 20.00 6.86 -12.71
C SER A 239 21.18 7.68 -12.19
N VAL A 240 21.53 8.71 -12.98
CA VAL A 240 22.51 9.73 -12.64
C VAL A 240 21.92 11.07 -13.01
N ASP A 241 21.74 11.92 -12.02
CA ASP A 241 21.30 13.30 -12.21
C ASP A 241 22.45 14.22 -11.82
N HIS A 242 22.96 15.00 -12.78
CA HIS A 242 24.13 15.85 -12.63
C HIS A 242 23.73 17.32 -12.75
N HIS A 243 23.65 17.99 -11.61
CA HIS A 243 23.15 19.36 -11.50
C HIS A 243 24.32 20.35 -11.43
N ARG A 244 24.52 21.14 -12.51
CA ARG A 244 25.52 22.19 -12.57
C ARG A 244 24.97 23.57 -12.24
N GLU A 245 23.66 23.76 -12.41
CA GLU A 245 22.99 25.03 -12.17
C GLU A 245 22.09 24.92 -10.93
N GLY A 246 21.96 26.02 -10.19
CA GLY A 246 21.07 26.09 -9.02
C GLY A 246 21.65 25.60 -7.69
N THR A 247 22.92 25.16 -7.67
CA THR A 247 23.58 24.79 -6.42
C THR A 247 24.23 26.00 -5.75
N THR A 248 23.91 26.22 -4.49
CA THR A 248 24.28 27.45 -3.74
C THR A 248 25.66 27.36 -3.06
N ARG A 249 26.48 26.32 -3.27
CA ARG A 249 27.60 26.08 -2.35
C ARG A 249 28.98 26.51 -2.84
N THR A 250 29.41 26.29 -4.05
CA THR A 250 30.63 26.87 -4.60
C THR A 250 30.67 26.80 -6.13
N ALA A 251 31.39 27.73 -6.77
CA ALA A 251 31.59 27.72 -8.23
C ALA A 251 32.51 26.59 -8.75
N LEU A 252 33.06 25.76 -7.84
CA LEU A 252 34.04 24.70 -8.15
C LEU A 252 33.49 23.30 -7.92
N GLN A 253 32.23 23.19 -7.50
CA GLN A 253 31.60 21.91 -7.21
C GLN A 253 30.25 21.81 -7.93
N THR A 254 29.89 20.59 -8.25
CA THR A 254 28.59 20.24 -8.83
C THR A 254 27.94 19.15 -8.02
N GLU A 255 26.62 19.13 -8.03
CA GLU A 255 25.84 18.12 -7.31
C GLU A 255 25.53 16.94 -8.22
N VAL A 256 25.71 15.74 -7.68
CA VAL A 256 25.34 14.49 -8.35
C VAL A 256 24.40 13.70 -7.45
N GLU A 257 23.28 13.30 -8.01
CA GLU A 257 22.39 12.31 -7.43
C GLU A 257 22.52 10.99 -8.20
N LEU A 258 22.67 9.90 -7.44
CA LEU A 258 22.73 8.56 -7.99
C LEU A 258 21.66 7.67 -7.37
N VAL A 259 21.01 6.87 -8.20
CA VAL A 259 20.25 5.71 -7.74
C VAL A 259 20.99 4.46 -8.21
N VAL A 260 21.33 3.59 -7.25
CA VAL A 260 22.09 2.37 -7.49
C VAL A 260 21.26 1.18 -7.06
N SER A 261 21.15 0.16 -7.92
CA SER A 261 20.59 -1.14 -7.55
C SER A 261 21.62 -1.93 -6.75
N THR A 262 21.20 -2.42 -5.60
CA THR A 262 22.00 -3.10 -4.60
C THR A 262 21.39 -4.48 -4.27
N ARG A 263 22.10 -5.32 -3.53
CA ARG A 263 21.63 -6.65 -3.12
C ARG A 263 20.79 -6.58 -1.85
N ASP A 264 21.27 -5.80 -0.89
CA ASP A 264 20.76 -5.68 0.47
C ASP A 264 21.36 -4.44 1.16
N GLU A 265 21.00 -4.20 2.40
CA GLU A 265 21.48 -3.07 3.19
C GLU A 265 22.99 -3.09 3.41
N ALA A 266 23.58 -4.27 3.65
CA ALA A 266 25.03 -4.40 3.81
C ALA A 266 25.79 -3.94 2.56
N HIS A 267 25.26 -4.23 1.37
CA HIS A 267 25.81 -3.76 0.10
C HIS A 267 25.66 -2.24 -0.08
N CYS A 268 24.56 -1.65 0.43
CA CYS A 268 24.43 -0.19 0.48
C CYS A 268 25.56 0.43 1.32
N ASP A 269 25.84 -0.16 2.48
CA ASP A 269 26.89 0.31 3.39
C ASP A 269 28.29 0.18 2.77
N GLU A 270 28.59 -0.91 2.04
CA GLU A 270 29.83 -1.11 1.28
C GLU A 270 30.06 0.04 0.28
N ILE A 271 29.05 0.37 -0.53
CA ILE A 271 29.14 1.46 -1.50
C ILE A 271 29.31 2.82 -0.81
N LEU A 272 28.53 3.09 0.26
CA LEU A 272 28.64 4.33 1.02
C LEU A 272 30.03 4.50 1.65
N ALA A 273 30.61 3.41 2.18
CA ALA A 273 31.95 3.42 2.75
C ALA A 273 33.00 3.74 1.67
N ALA A 274 32.97 3.06 0.52
CA ALA A 274 33.90 3.30 -0.58
C ALA A 274 33.87 4.76 -1.08
N LEU A 275 32.68 5.33 -1.22
CA LEU A 275 32.52 6.73 -1.63
C LEU A 275 33.08 7.70 -0.57
N ARG A 276 32.82 7.45 0.72
CA ARG A 276 33.32 8.28 1.85
C ARG A 276 34.82 8.17 2.01
N GLU A 277 35.41 6.97 1.89
CA GLU A 277 36.86 6.74 1.93
C GLU A 277 37.60 7.44 0.79
N ALA A 278 36.96 7.57 -0.38
CA ALA A 278 37.47 8.36 -1.51
C ALA A 278 37.32 9.88 -1.29
N GLY A 279 36.77 10.32 -0.16
CA GLY A 279 36.67 11.73 0.23
C GLY A 279 35.40 12.44 -0.22
N TYR A 280 34.40 11.74 -0.75
CA TYR A 280 33.13 12.34 -1.09
C TYR A 280 32.23 12.50 0.14
N ALA A 281 31.61 13.69 0.28
CA ALA A 281 30.58 13.94 1.28
C ALA A 281 29.24 13.41 0.75
N VAL A 282 28.91 12.18 1.14
CA VAL A 282 27.73 11.47 0.63
C VAL A 282 26.58 11.55 1.63
N GLU A 283 25.44 12.06 1.16
CA GLU A 283 24.16 12.03 1.84
C GLU A 283 23.32 10.89 1.24
N ARG A 284 22.82 9.99 2.09
CA ARG A 284 21.85 8.97 1.67
C ARG A 284 20.47 9.63 1.56
N LEU A 285 19.84 9.50 0.41
CA LEU A 285 18.46 9.91 0.16
C LEU A 285 17.56 8.67 0.32
N GLY A 286 16.54 8.77 1.14
CA GLY A 286 15.60 7.66 1.30
C GLY A 286 15.29 7.38 2.77
N PRO A 287 14.50 6.34 3.06
CA PRO A 287 14.02 6.13 4.40
C PRO A 287 15.21 6.08 5.35
N PRO A 288 15.18 6.89 6.42
CA PRO A 288 16.14 6.76 7.49
C PRO A 288 16.02 5.36 8.07
N SER A 289 17.13 4.81 8.41
CA SER A 289 17.25 3.55 9.14
C SER A 289 16.46 3.58 10.45
#